data_7060619c98bd30b81ec504b33d3cce66
#
_entry.id   7060619c98bd30b81ec504b33d3cce66
#
_cell.length_a   1.000
_cell.length_b   1.000
_cell.length_c   1.000
_cell.angle_alpha   90.00
_cell.angle_beta   90.00
_cell.angle_gamma   90.00
#
_symmetry.space_group_name_H-M   'P 1'
#
loop_
_entity.id
_entity.type
_entity.pdbx_description
1 polymer ?
#
loop_
_entity_poly.entity_id
_entity_poly.type
_entity_poly.pdbx_seq_one_letter_code
_entity_poly.pdbx_strand_id
1 'polypeptide(L)'
;KPTGNTLKMKWDPHASEWGAYTIDGCTGVNPKLTLAAGTTYTFDQSDITNWYHPVGFAYIAGGAHMECKDAAGALGECPELGGEDGGTTIQYYVDGVAVTDDESGFGLDAYEPLFFNSQDNWAEQAFKVTLNIPTSATYTKIYYFCHIHAGMSAEIELTGTAGGNILNPAALGGETETSALAIYDAIVADHQKSIAAFDQTCGTYDAVDFDPDSEHATCSGKNFLCGSGAGDTFAKCLQAIDCKMHHDMAVSVETGASKFATFARQMIPHHQNAVSMAKVLLKHHTAADYANVGDPEEDDMDAAEALAHEIINGQ
;
A
#
# COMPACT_ATOMS: atom_id res chain seq x y z
N LYS A 1 -11.94 -14.07 -11.66
CA LYS A 1 -11.74 -15.17 -10.71
C LYS A 1 -10.41 -15.83 -11.02
N PRO A 2 -9.49 -15.92 -10.07
CA PRO A 2 -8.19 -16.55 -10.30
C PRO A 2 -8.39 -18.02 -10.74
N THR A 3 -7.54 -18.46 -11.65
CA THR A 3 -7.54 -19.86 -12.11
C THR A 3 -6.60 -20.66 -11.22
N GLY A 4 -7.17 -21.42 -10.30
CA GLY A 4 -6.41 -22.25 -9.35
C GLY A 4 -6.34 -21.63 -7.96
N ASN A 5 -5.50 -22.24 -7.10
CA ASN A 5 -5.37 -21.86 -5.69
C ASN A 5 -4.16 -20.97 -5.40
N THR A 6 -3.40 -20.57 -6.43
CA THR A 6 -2.29 -19.63 -6.29
C THR A 6 -2.72 -18.26 -6.80
N LEU A 7 -2.60 -17.26 -5.94
CA LEU A 7 -2.96 -15.87 -6.13
C LEU A 7 -1.65 -15.09 -6.23
N LYS A 8 -1.23 -14.76 -7.45
CA LYS A 8 -0.03 -13.94 -7.65
C LYS A 8 -0.38 -12.48 -7.42
N MET A 9 0.28 -11.91 -6.44
CA MET A 9 0.10 -10.51 -6.03
C MET A 9 1.18 -9.63 -6.64
N LYS A 10 0.81 -8.40 -6.93
CA LYS A 10 1.69 -7.30 -7.30
C LYS A 10 1.20 -6.03 -6.63
N TRP A 11 2.12 -5.13 -6.37
CA TRP A 11 1.78 -3.79 -5.93
C TRP A 11 1.88 -2.80 -7.11
N ASP A 12 0.89 -1.92 -7.23
CA ASP A 12 0.88 -0.85 -8.22
C ASP A 12 0.98 0.51 -7.50
N PRO A 13 2.11 1.24 -7.64
CA PRO A 13 2.32 2.52 -6.96
C PRO A 13 1.36 3.62 -7.42
N HIS A 14 0.74 3.47 -8.59
CA HIS A 14 -0.13 4.48 -9.19
C HIS A 14 -1.62 4.22 -8.95
N ALA A 15 -1.96 3.12 -8.29
CA ALA A 15 -3.35 2.70 -8.11
C ALA A 15 -4.11 3.49 -7.03
N SER A 16 -3.38 4.07 -6.08
CA SER A 16 -3.89 4.98 -5.04
C SER A 16 -2.76 5.88 -4.54
N GLU A 17 -3.04 6.77 -3.61
CA GLU A 17 -1.99 7.58 -2.97
C GLU A 17 -0.90 6.71 -2.34
N TRP A 18 -1.27 5.58 -1.75
CA TRP A 18 -0.34 4.60 -1.16
C TRP A 18 -0.04 3.39 -2.03
N GLY A 19 -0.54 3.39 -3.28
CA GLY A 19 -0.55 2.21 -4.13
C GLY A 19 -1.65 1.23 -3.75
N ALA A 20 -1.72 0.11 -4.43
CA ALA A 20 -2.69 -0.94 -4.14
C ALA A 20 -2.23 -2.29 -4.67
N TYR A 21 -2.75 -3.37 -4.09
CA TYR A 21 -2.52 -4.70 -4.64
C TYR A 21 -3.32 -4.95 -5.92
N THR A 22 -2.69 -5.61 -6.85
CA THR A 22 -3.34 -6.30 -7.98
C THR A 22 -3.12 -7.80 -7.83
N ILE A 23 -4.04 -8.60 -8.35
CA ILE A 23 -3.96 -10.06 -8.29
C ILE A 23 -4.23 -10.62 -9.68
N ASP A 24 -3.37 -11.47 -10.18
CA ASP A 24 -3.46 -12.06 -11.51
C ASP A 24 -4.83 -12.74 -11.71
N GLY A 25 -5.49 -12.41 -12.81
CA GLY A 25 -6.82 -12.93 -13.14
C GLY A 25 -7.99 -12.26 -12.41
N CYS A 26 -7.72 -11.27 -11.58
CA CYS A 26 -8.73 -10.37 -11.01
C CYS A 26 -8.75 -9.03 -11.73
N THR A 27 -9.86 -8.32 -11.65
CA THR A 27 -10.00 -6.97 -12.22
C THR A 27 -9.96 -5.92 -11.12
N GLY A 28 -9.34 -4.79 -11.44
CA GLY A 28 -9.22 -3.66 -10.50
C GLY A 28 -8.10 -3.87 -9.48
N VAL A 29 -8.02 -2.93 -8.57
CA VAL A 29 -7.04 -2.87 -7.48
C VAL A 29 -7.70 -3.29 -6.18
N ASN A 30 -6.91 -3.85 -5.26
CA ASN A 30 -7.42 -4.46 -4.04
C ASN A 30 -8.67 -5.32 -4.31
N PRO A 31 -8.60 -6.31 -5.24
CA PRO A 31 -9.78 -7.00 -5.70
C PRO A 31 -10.43 -7.83 -4.59
N LYS A 32 -11.76 -7.75 -4.49
CA LYS A 32 -12.54 -8.66 -3.66
C LYS A 32 -12.37 -10.10 -4.15
N LEU A 33 -12.09 -11.01 -3.24
CA LEU A 33 -11.92 -12.43 -3.51
C LEU A 33 -13.11 -13.25 -3.02
N THR A 34 -13.30 -14.43 -3.60
CA THR A 34 -14.22 -15.46 -3.10
C THR A 34 -13.43 -16.76 -2.98
N LEU A 35 -13.26 -17.26 -1.76
CA LEU A 35 -12.50 -18.46 -1.46
C LEU A 35 -13.40 -19.53 -0.84
N ALA A 36 -13.10 -20.81 -1.12
CA ALA A 36 -13.83 -21.93 -0.55
C ALA A 36 -13.14 -22.44 0.73
N ALA A 37 -13.89 -22.57 1.80
CA ALA A 37 -13.41 -23.19 3.03
C ALA A 37 -12.98 -24.65 2.78
N GLY A 38 -12.02 -25.12 3.54
CA GLY A 38 -11.41 -26.44 3.36
C GLY A 38 -10.41 -26.53 2.20
N THR A 39 -10.12 -25.40 1.54
CA THR A 39 -9.14 -25.30 0.45
C THR A 39 -7.97 -24.45 0.89
N THR A 40 -6.76 -24.91 0.63
CA THR A 40 -5.55 -24.11 0.87
C THR A 40 -5.30 -23.21 -0.35
N TYR A 41 -5.17 -21.93 -0.11
CA TYR A 41 -4.79 -20.92 -1.09
C TYR A 41 -3.38 -20.41 -0.80
N THR A 42 -2.62 -20.11 -1.85
CA THR A 42 -1.29 -19.53 -1.76
C THR A 42 -1.33 -18.11 -2.31
N PHE A 43 -0.99 -17.13 -1.50
CA PHE A 43 -0.74 -15.77 -1.93
C PHE A 43 0.76 -15.68 -2.23
N ASP A 44 1.08 -15.49 -3.50
CA ASP A 44 2.46 -15.43 -3.99
C ASP A 44 2.87 -13.97 -4.14
N GLN A 45 3.76 -13.53 -3.28
CA GLN A 45 4.29 -12.16 -3.21
C GLN A 45 5.71 -12.05 -3.80
N SER A 46 6.16 -13.04 -4.55
CA SER A 46 7.53 -13.07 -5.10
C SER A 46 7.80 -12.06 -6.23
N ASP A 47 6.78 -11.30 -6.67
CA ASP A 47 6.98 -10.22 -7.63
C ASP A 47 7.67 -9.05 -6.94
N ILE A 48 8.69 -8.46 -7.57
CA ILE A 48 9.55 -7.42 -7.00
C ILE A 48 8.77 -6.19 -6.52
N THR A 49 7.61 -5.92 -7.12
CA THR A 49 6.75 -4.80 -6.72
C THR A 49 6.18 -4.95 -5.31
N ASN A 50 6.16 -6.16 -4.74
CA ASN A 50 5.68 -6.38 -3.37
C ASN A 50 6.73 -6.06 -2.28
N TRP A 51 7.95 -5.70 -2.65
CA TRP A 51 8.95 -5.22 -1.70
C TRP A 51 8.37 -4.08 -0.85
N TYR A 52 8.50 -4.11 0.48
CA TYR A 52 7.81 -3.30 1.48
C TYR A 52 6.30 -3.54 1.66
N HIS A 53 5.72 -4.57 1.01
CA HIS A 53 4.27 -4.81 1.10
C HIS A 53 3.93 -6.24 1.55
N PRO A 54 4.30 -6.65 2.78
CA PRO A 54 3.91 -7.95 3.31
C PRO A 54 2.40 -8.02 3.50
N VAL A 55 1.79 -9.12 3.09
CA VAL A 55 0.35 -9.34 3.26
C VAL A 55 0.03 -9.97 4.61
N GLY A 56 -0.90 -9.36 5.32
CA GLY A 56 -1.55 -9.90 6.51
C GLY A 56 -3.01 -10.25 6.24
N PHE A 57 -3.63 -10.91 7.20
CA PHE A 57 -5.05 -11.25 7.18
C PHE A 57 -5.72 -10.84 8.49
N ALA A 58 -6.94 -10.34 8.40
CA ALA A 58 -7.67 -9.83 9.56
C ALA A 58 -9.17 -10.09 9.44
N TYR A 59 -9.87 -9.94 10.57
CA TYR A 59 -11.32 -10.05 10.62
C TYR A 59 -12.03 -8.79 10.13
N ILE A 60 -11.33 -7.65 10.09
CA ILE A 60 -11.88 -6.37 9.66
C ILE A 60 -11.05 -5.77 8.53
N ALA A 61 -11.69 -4.89 7.76
CA ALA A 61 -11.00 -4.13 6.74
C ALA A 61 -9.90 -3.24 7.36
N GLY A 62 -8.72 -3.22 6.73
CA GLY A 62 -7.57 -2.45 7.21
C GLY A 62 -6.72 -3.14 8.28
N GLY A 63 -7.20 -4.23 8.90
CA GLY A 63 -6.40 -5.03 9.83
C GLY A 63 -5.80 -4.24 10.98
N ALA A 64 -4.50 -4.41 11.23
CA ALA A 64 -3.75 -3.76 12.31
C ALA A 64 -3.70 -2.22 12.21
N HIS A 65 -3.99 -1.64 11.03
CA HIS A 65 -4.09 -0.18 10.88
C HIS A 65 -5.35 0.44 11.50
N MET A 66 -6.27 -0.40 11.96
CA MET A 66 -7.52 0.04 12.58
C MET A 66 -7.39 -0.02 14.10
N GLU A 67 -8.11 0.87 14.78
CA GLU A 67 -8.19 0.86 16.23
C GLU A 67 -9.43 0.08 16.68
N CYS A 68 -9.24 -0.91 17.53
CA CYS A 68 -10.28 -1.68 18.19
C CYS A 68 -10.22 -1.49 19.69
N LYS A 69 -11.35 -1.71 20.37
CA LYS A 69 -11.39 -1.71 21.84
C LYS A 69 -11.19 -3.13 22.35
N ASP A 70 -10.34 -3.28 23.33
CA ASP A 70 -10.24 -4.53 24.08
C ASP A 70 -11.46 -4.76 24.99
N ALA A 71 -11.51 -5.89 25.67
CA ALA A 71 -12.60 -6.22 26.60
C ALA A 71 -12.73 -5.24 27.78
N ALA A 72 -11.69 -4.47 28.09
CA ALA A 72 -11.68 -3.41 29.10
C ALA A 72 -12.07 -2.04 28.53
N GLY A 73 -12.23 -1.93 27.19
CA GLY A 73 -12.57 -0.71 26.48
C GLY A 73 -11.37 0.18 26.15
N ALA A 74 -10.13 -0.30 26.33
CA ALA A 74 -8.95 0.39 25.90
C ALA A 74 -8.74 0.25 24.39
N LEU A 75 -8.33 1.33 23.71
CA LEU A 75 -8.01 1.33 22.29
C LEU A 75 -6.66 0.65 22.06
N GLY A 76 -6.60 -0.18 21.03
CA GLY A 76 -5.41 -0.86 20.53
C GLY A 76 -5.59 -1.30 19.09
N GLU A 77 -4.60 -1.94 18.54
CA GLU A 77 -4.67 -2.52 17.20
C GLU A 77 -5.79 -3.56 17.11
N CYS A 78 -6.44 -3.62 15.96
CA CYS A 78 -7.45 -4.65 15.73
C CYS A 78 -6.79 -6.02 15.58
N PRO A 79 -7.43 -7.10 16.11
CA PRO A 79 -6.84 -8.43 16.04
C PRO A 79 -6.77 -8.91 14.60
N GLU A 80 -5.62 -9.46 14.29
CA GLU A 80 -5.40 -10.16 13.04
C GLU A 80 -5.99 -11.56 13.06
N LEU A 81 -6.16 -12.13 11.87
CA LEU A 81 -6.58 -13.52 11.74
C LEU A 81 -5.46 -14.44 12.22
N GLY A 82 -5.74 -15.25 13.18
CA GLY A 82 -4.70 -16.04 13.80
C GLY A 82 -5.16 -17.22 14.65
N GLY A 83 -4.21 -18.10 15.03
CA GLY A 83 -4.20 -19.39 15.70
C GLY A 83 -5.31 -19.83 16.65
N GLU A 84 -6.05 -18.93 17.24
CA GLU A 84 -7.11 -19.29 18.19
C GLU A 84 -8.51 -19.39 17.57
N ASP A 85 -8.64 -19.13 16.29
CA ASP A 85 -9.93 -18.97 15.60
C ASP A 85 -10.53 -20.27 15.03
N GLY A 86 -10.33 -21.38 15.70
CA GLY A 86 -11.07 -22.61 15.38
C GLY A 86 -10.51 -23.42 14.22
N GLY A 87 -9.23 -23.26 13.90
CA GLY A 87 -8.52 -24.15 12.97
C GLY A 87 -8.14 -23.50 11.63
N THR A 88 -8.24 -22.19 11.49
CA THR A 88 -7.60 -21.45 10.40
C THR A 88 -6.10 -21.67 10.46
N THR A 89 -5.50 -21.91 9.31
CA THR A 89 -4.07 -22.09 9.20
C THR A 89 -3.51 -21.03 8.24
N ILE A 90 -2.61 -20.20 8.76
CA ILE A 90 -1.79 -19.29 7.98
C ILE A 90 -0.34 -19.74 8.16
N GLN A 91 0.40 -19.79 7.07
CA GLN A 91 1.82 -20.12 7.11
C GLN A 91 2.58 -19.31 6.08
N TYR A 92 3.55 -18.57 6.52
CA TYR A 92 4.48 -17.79 5.70
C TYR A 92 5.68 -18.64 5.30
N TYR A 93 6.19 -18.39 4.09
CA TYR A 93 7.32 -19.12 3.50
C TYR A 93 8.28 -18.17 2.80
N VAL A 94 9.56 -18.43 2.95
CA VAL A 94 10.63 -17.84 2.15
C VAL A 94 11.41 -18.98 1.49
N ASP A 95 11.52 -18.98 0.18
CA ASP A 95 12.16 -20.04 -0.62
C ASP A 95 11.59 -21.45 -0.35
N GLY A 96 10.31 -21.51 -0.02
CA GLY A 96 9.61 -22.77 0.33
C GLY A 96 9.89 -23.28 1.75
N VAL A 97 10.67 -22.55 2.55
CA VAL A 97 10.90 -22.85 3.96
C VAL A 97 9.88 -22.09 4.79
N ALA A 98 9.19 -22.78 5.69
CA ALA A 98 8.25 -22.15 6.61
C ALA A 98 8.98 -21.18 7.54
N VAL A 99 8.46 -19.96 7.63
CA VAL A 99 8.89 -18.95 8.59
C VAL A 99 8.02 -19.11 9.83
N THR A 100 8.64 -19.21 10.98
CA THR A 100 7.94 -19.33 12.28
C THR A 100 8.50 -18.30 13.24
N ASP A 101 7.64 -17.71 14.04
CA ASP A 101 8.00 -16.92 15.21
C ASP A 101 7.49 -17.60 16.48
N ASP A 102 8.02 -17.18 17.61
CA ASP A 102 7.67 -17.76 18.92
C ASP A 102 6.44 -17.07 19.56
N GLU A 103 5.97 -15.94 18.99
CA GLU A 103 4.93 -15.10 19.59
C GLU A 103 3.55 -15.33 18.97
N SER A 104 3.40 -15.14 17.67
CA SER A 104 2.11 -15.26 17.00
C SER A 104 1.81 -16.70 16.50
N GLY A 105 2.84 -17.51 16.28
CA GLY A 105 2.73 -18.83 15.71
C GLY A 105 2.39 -18.88 14.21
N PHE A 106 2.31 -17.72 13.53
CA PHE A 106 1.99 -17.61 12.09
C PHE A 106 3.18 -17.24 11.23
N GLY A 107 4.21 -16.68 11.85
CA GLY A 107 5.42 -16.27 11.17
C GLY A 107 5.37 -14.89 10.53
N LEU A 108 4.32 -14.08 10.73
CA LEU A 108 4.26 -12.73 10.17
C LEU A 108 5.35 -11.83 10.76
N ASP A 109 5.57 -11.87 12.07
CA ASP A 109 6.58 -11.06 12.77
C ASP A 109 8.02 -11.37 12.33
N ALA A 110 8.26 -12.60 11.82
CA ALA A 110 9.55 -12.97 11.24
C ALA A 110 9.60 -12.78 9.71
N TYR A 111 8.45 -12.78 9.04
CA TYR A 111 8.31 -12.60 7.60
C TYR A 111 8.41 -11.12 7.20
N GLU A 112 7.69 -10.25 7.90
CA GLU A 112 7.64 -8.82 7.60
C GLU A 112 9.00 -8.15 7.57
N PRO A 113 9.92 -8.34 8.57
CA PRO A 113 11.22 -7.68 8.56
C PRO A 113 12.06 -7.99 7.32
N LEU A 114 11.80 -9.11 6.63
CA LEU A 114 12.53 -9.48 5.42
C LEU A 114 12.16 -8.58 4.23
N PHE A 115 11.00 -7.92 4.27
CA PHE A 115 10.58 -6.96 3.26
C PHE A 115 11.33 -5.62 3.35
N PHE A 116 12.10 -5.40 4.40
CA PHE A 116 12.97 -4.22 4.57
C PHE A 116 14.45 -4.51 4.24
N ASN A 117 14.78 -5.71 3.78
CA ASN A 117 16.11 -5.99 3.25
C ASN A 117 16.36 -5.15 1.99
N SER A 118 17.62 -5.03 1.56
CA SER A 118 17.92 -4.41 0.27
C SER A 118 17.13 -5.10 -0.83
N GLN A 119 16.71 -4.34 -1.82
CA GLN A 119 15.88 -4.85 -2.91
C GLN A 119 16.54 -6.04 -3.62
N ASP A 120 17.85 -5.99 -3.88
CA ASP A 120 18.61 -7.08 -4.50
C ASP A 120 18.50 -8.38 -3.70
N ASN A 121 18.73 -8.31 -2.39
CA ASN A 121 18.62 -9.49 -1.52
C ASN A 121 17.19 -10.01 -1.44
N TRP A 122 16.21 -9.13 -1.47
CA TRP A 122 14.80 -9.50 -1.47
C TRP A 122 14.39 -10.16 -2.78
N ALA A 123 14.83 -9.63 -3.92
CA ALA A 123 14.53 -10.13 -5.25
C ALA A 123 15.05 -11.55 -5.53
N GLU A 124 16.08 -11.98 -4.82
CA GLU A 124 16.62 -13.34 -4.93
C GLU A 124 15.75 -14.40 -4.23
N GLN A 125 14.73 -14.00 -3.47
CA GLN A 125 13.92 -14.86 -2.63
C GLN A 125 12.47 -15.00 -3.14
N ALA A 126 11.82 -16.11 -2.82
CA ALA A 126 10.42 -16.36 -3.14
C ALA A 126 9.55 -16.26 -1.88
N PHE A 127 8.69 -15.25 -1.83
CA PHE A 127 7.83 -14.91 -0.71
C PHE A 127 6.41 -15.41 -0.93
N LYS A 128 5.90 -16.24 -0.03
CA LYS A 128 4.56 -16.83 -0.13
C LYS A 128 3.90 -16.95 1.22
N VAL A 129 2.57 -16.87 1.24
CA VAL A 129 1.77 -17.24 2.40
C VAL A 129 0.65 -18.17 1.98
N THR A 130 0.42 -19.22 2.76
CA THR A 130 -0.73 -20.10 2.58
C THR A 130 -1.81 -19.78 3.60
N LEU A 131 -3.05 -19.81 3.14
CA LEU A 131 -4.25 -19.59 3.94
C LEU A 131 -5.20 -20.77 3.73
N ASN A 132 -5.61 -21.41 4.83
CA ASN A 132 -6.66 -22.43 4.84
C ASN A 132 -7.69 -22.07 5.90
N ILE A 133 -8.92 -21.80 5.47
CA ILE A 133 -10.05 -21.56 6.35
C ILE A 133 -10.80 -22.88 6.50
N PRO A 134 -11.01 -23.40 7.73
CA PRO A 134 -11.71 -24.66 7.91
C PRO A 134 -13.21 -24.52 7.60
N THR A 135 -13.83 -25.61 7.19
CA THR A 135 -15.29 -25.64 6.95
C THR A 135 -16.10 -25.43 8.23
N SER A 136 -15.49 -25.62 9.40
CA SER A 136 -16.08 -25.33 10.71
C SER A 136 -16.05 -23.85 11.11
N ALA A 137 -15.38 -22.99 10.34
CA ALA A 137 -15.33 -21.56 10.63
C ALA A 137 -16.75 -20.96 10.73
N THR A 138 -16.94 -20.10 11.72
CA THR A 138 -18.23 -19.47 11.99
C THR A 138 -18.37 -18.08 11.35
N TYR A 139 -17.35 -17.64 10.65
CA TYR A 139 -17.32 -16.37 9.89
C TYR A 139 -17.39 -16.66 8.39
N THR A 140 -17.95 -15.71 7.65
CA THR A 140 -18.18 -15.82 6.19
C THR A 140 -17.35 -14.84 5.39
N LYS A 141 -16.57 -13.99 6.04
CA LYS A 141 -15.64 -13.06 5.42
C LYS A 141 -14.43 -12.79 6.31
N ILE A 142 -13.35 -12.47 5.66
CA ILE A 142 -12.11 -11.95 6.25
C ILE A 142 -11.55 -10.91 5.28
N TYR A 143 -10.44 -10.29 5.64
CA TYR A 143 -9.78 -9.30 4.81
C TYR A 143 -8.29 -9.64 4.67
N TYR A 144 -7.74 -9.43 3.49
CA TYR A 144 -6.30 -9.29 3.34
C TYR A 144 -5.94 -7.81 3.39
N PHE A 145 -4.75 -7.48 3.83
CA PHE A 145 -4.27 -6.11 3.91
C PHE A 145 -2.74 -6.06 3.84
N CYS A 146 -2.18 -4.90 3.49
CA CYS A 146 -0.75 -4.66 3.63
C CYS A 146 -0.45 -4.37 5.09
N HIS A 147 0.48 -5.10 5.71
CA HIS A 147 0.80 -4.92 7.13
C HIS A 147 1.54 -3.60 7.42
N ILE A 148 2.18 -2.99 6.40
CA ILE A 148 2.95 -1.75 6.55
C ILE A 148 2.15 -0.51 6.16
N HIS A 149 1.38 -0.56 5.06
CA HIS A 149 0.71 0.61 4.51
C HIS A 149 -0.81 0.51 4.68
N ALA A 150 -1.39 1.51 5.31
CA ALA A 150 -2.85 1.63 5.42
C ALA A 150 -3.51 1.79 4.03
N GLY A 151 -4.83 1.54 3.96
CA GLY A 151 -5.60 1.75 2.72
C GLY A 151 -5.46 0.66 1.65
N MET A 152 -4.63 -0.34 1.87
CA MET A 152 -4.41 -1.47 0.97
C MET A 152 -5.06 -2.75 1.51
N SER A 153 -6.38 -2.81 1.52
CA SER A 153 -7.13 -3.96 2.04
C SER A 153 -8.33 -4.29 1.16
N ALA A 154 -8.75 -5.56 1.13
CA ALA A 154 -10.01 -5.95 0.53
C ALA A 154 -10.59 -7.22 1.14
N GLU A 155 -11.90 -7.36 0.95
CA GLU A 155 -12.70 -8.47 1.44
C GLU A 155 -12.38 -9.79 0.74
N ILE A 156 -12.29 -10.85 1.52
CA ILE A 156 -12.34 -12.25 1.07
C ILE A 156 -13.67 -12.84 1.55
N GLU A 157 -14.60 -13.04 0.63
CA GLU A 157 -15.83 -13.77 0.89
C GLU A 157 -15.55 -15.26 0.96
N LEU A 158 -16.03 -15.92 2.02
CA LEU A 158 -15.82 -17.34 2.27
C LEU A 158 -17.08 -18.13 1.92
N THR A 159 -16.91 -19.21 1.17
CA THR A 159 -17.98 -20.14 0.83
C THR A 159 -17.74 -21.50 1.50
N GLY A 160 -18.82 -22.18 1.90
CA GLY A 160 -18.72 -23.52 2.49
C GLY A 160 -18.26 -23.56 3.95
N THR A 161 -18.27 -22.43 4.65
CA THR A 161 -18.10 -22.39 6.11
C THR A 161 -19.37 -22.85 6.81
N ALA A 162 -19.28 -23.20 8.09
CA ALA A 162 -20.45 -23.61 8.90
C ALA A 162 -21.52 -22.51 9.03
N GLY A 163 -21.13 -21.30 8.69
CA GLY A 163 -22.04 -20.18 8.51
C GLY A 163 -22.62 -19.63 9.83
N GLY A 164 -22.40 -18.41 10.01
CA GLY A 164 -23.03 -17.51 10.98
C GLY A 164 -22.44 -16.16 10.64
N ASN A 165 -23.26 -15.20 10.50
CA ASN A 165 -22.88 -13.89 9.99
C ASN A 165 -22.15 -13.11 11.06
N ILE A 166 -20.98 -13.56 11.54
CA ILE A 166 -20.35 -12.78 12.60
C ILE A 166 -18.85 -13.05 12.63
N LEU A 167 -18.08 -12.04 12.32
CA LEU A 167 -16.89 -11.70 13.08
C LEU A 167 -17.13 -12.02 14.54
N ASN A 168 -16.24 -12.76 15.17
CA ASN A 168 -16.37 -13.02 16.60
C ASN A 168 -16.37 -11.65 17.32
N PRO A 169 -17.51 -11.19 17.91
CA PRO A 169 -17.55 -9.89 18.57
C PRO A 169 -16.55 -9.76 19.71
N ALA A 170 -16.10 -10.90 20.26
CA ALA A 170 -15.03 -10.92 21.26
C ALA A 170 -13.66 -10.60 20.66
N ALA A 171 -13.43 -10.91 19.38
CA ALA A 171 -12.20 -10.53 18.68
C ALA A 171 -12.15 -9.03 18.35
N LEU A 172 -13.31 -8.37 18.26
CA LEU A 172 -13.41 -6.94 17.94
C LEU A 172 -13.54 -6.04 19.18
N GLY A 173 -13.35 -6.55 20.39
CA GLY A 173 -13.46 -5.74 21.60
C GLY A 173 -14.78 -5.01 21.74
N GLY A 174 -15.86 -5.48 21.09
CA GLY A 174 -17.19 -4.89 21.11
C GLY A 174 -17.46 -3.86 20.01
N GLU A 175 -16.51 -3.53 19.12
CA GLU A 175 -16.80 -2.77 17.91
C GLU A 175 -17.62 -3.63 16.93
N THR A 176 -18.51 -2.99 16.19
CA THR A 176 -19.29 -3.70 15.17
C THR A 176 -18.53 -3.67 13.84
N GLU A 177 -18.64 -4.74 13.04
CA GLU A 177 -18.14 -4.76 11.67
C GLU A 177 -18.55 -3.50 10.90
N THR A 178 -19.76 -3.02 11.11
CA THR A 178 -20.30 -1.84 10.43
C THR A 178 -19.54 -0.56 10.79
N SER A 179 -19.16 -0.37 12.07
CA SER A 179 -18.41 0.82 12.48
C SER A 179 -16.97 0.79 11.96
N ALA A 180 -16.30 -0.35 12.05
CA ALA A 180 -14.95 -0.53 11.51
C ALA A 180 -14.92 -0.35 9.99
N LEU A 181 -15.89 -0.92 9.28
CA LEU A 181 -16.01 -0.78 7.83
C LEU A 181 -16.27 0.69 7.42
N ALA A 182 -17.14 1.40 8.14
CA ALA A 182 -17.42 2.81 7.85
C ALA A 182 -16.18 3.70 8.04
N ILE A 183 -15.36 3.44 9.05
CA ILE A 183 -14.08 4.13 9.25
C ILE A 183 -13.12 3.81 8.12
N TYR A 184 -12.96 2.53 7.78
CA TYR A 184 -12.10 2.10 6.68
C TYR A 184 -12.55 2.69 5.33
N ASP A 185 -13.86 2.64 5.02
CA ASP A 185 -14.43 3.21 3.81
C ASP A 185 -14.18 4.73 3.73
N ALA A 186 -14.23 5.43 4.87
CA ALA A 186 -13.91 6.86 4.91
C ALA A 186 -12.43 7.12 4.61
N ILE A 187 -11.52 6.31 5.17
CA ILE A 187 -10.09 6.37 4.86
C ILE A 187 -9.86 6.10 3.37
N VAL A 188 -10.42 5.02 2.83
CA VAL A 188 -10.27 4.64 1.42
C VAL A 188 -10.88 5.70 0.50
N ALA A 189 -12.05 6.25 0.85
CA ALA A 189 -12.71 7.28 0.03
C ALA A 189 -11.91 8.57 -0.05
N ASP A 190 -11.20 8.94 1.02
CA ASP A 190 -10.32 10.11 1.01
C ASP A 190 -9.12 9.89 0.07
N HIS A 191 -8.65 8.67 -0.07
CA HIS A 191 -7.53 8.29 -0.94
C HIS A 191 -7.94 7.84 -2.35
N GLN A 192 -9.22 7.50 -2.56
CA GLN A 192 -9.81 7.13 -3.86
C GLN A 192 -10.60 8.27 -4.52
N LYS A 193 -10.35 9.51 -4.17
CA LYS A 193 -10.89 10.66 -4.91
C LYS A 193 -10.66 10.45 -6.39
N SER A 194 -11.66 10.80 -7.21
CA SER A 194 -11.52 10.69 -8.66
C SER A 194 -10.26 11.43 -9.10
N ILE A 195 -9.29 10.68 -9.57
CA ILE A 195 -7.99 11.23 -9.96
C ILE A 195 -8.23 12.14 -11.16
N ALA A 196 -7.84 13.39 -11.05
CA ALA A 196 -7.91 14.35 -12.14
C ALA A 196 -7.06 13.88 -13.33
N ALA A 197 -7.42 14.28 -14.55
CA ALA A 197 -6.68 13.88 -15.75
C ALA A 197 -5.19 14.26 -15.69
N PHE A 198 -4.87 15.40 -15.07
CA PHE A 198 -3.51 15.82 -14.84
C PHE A 198 -2.77 14.83 -13.91
N ASP A 199 -3.35 14.50 -12.77
CA ASP A 199 -2.78 13.55 -11.82
C ASP A 199 -2.64 12.14 -12.41
N GLN A 200 -3.62 11.68 -13.22
CA GLN A 200 -3.50 10.43 -13.95
C GLN A 200 -2.30 10.41 -14.90
N THR A 201 -2.07 11.55 -15.57
CA THR A 201 -0.95 11.71 -16.49
C THR A 201 0.37 11.70 -15.74
N CYS A 202 0.44 12.39 -14.61
CA CYS A 202 1.66 12.48 -13.79
C CYS A 202 1.91 11.24 -12.92
N GLY A 203 0.89 10.43 -12.63
CA GLY A 203 0.98 9.35 -11.64
C GLY A 203 0.98 9.88 -10.21
N THR A 204 0.39 11.05 -9.98
CA THR A 204 0.34 11.77 -8.71
C THR A 204 -1.07 11.86 -8.15
N TYR A 205 -1.20 12.49 -7.00
CA TYR A 205 -2.46 12.77 -6.32
C TYR A 205 -2.44 14.22 -5.82
N ASP A 206 -3.56 14.93 -5.98
CA ASP A 206 -3.74 16.32 -5.51
C ASP A 206 -2.74 17.35 -6.08
N ALA A 207 -2.13 17.07 -7.24
CA ALA A 207 -1.24 18.02 -7.94
C ALA A 207 -1.97 18.88 -9.00
N VAL A 208 -3.21 18.52 -9.33
CA VAL A 208 -3.99 19.18 -10.40
C VAL A 208 -4.17 20.68 -10.21
N ASP A 209 -4.32 21.15 -8.97
CA ASP A 209 -4.49 22.58 -8.66
C ASP A 209 -3.21 23.40 -8.91
N PHE A 210 -2.09 22.71 -9.12
CA PHE A 210 -0.78 23.26 -9.39
C PHE A 210 -0.32 23.04 -10.83
N ASP A 211 -1.18 22.49 -11.69
CA ASP A 211 -0.91 22.31 -13.13
C ASP A 211 -0.43 23.65 -13.73
N PRO A 212 0.80 23.72 -14.27
CA PRO A 212 1.36 24.98 -14.80
C PRO A 212 0.59 25.55 -16.00
N ASP A 213 -0.21 24.73 -16.68
CA ASP A 213 -1.06 25.17 -17.79
C ASP A 213 -2.47 25.62 -17.30
N SER A 214 -2.77 25.45 -16.01
CA SER A 214 -4.04 25.90 -15.43
C SER A 214 -4.10 27.45 -15.36
N GLU A 215 -5.27 28.02 -15.66
CA GLU A 215 -5.52 29.47 -15.50
C GLU A 215 -5.38 29.94 -14.03
N HIS A 216 -5.40 28.99 -13.10
CA HIS A 216 -5.32 29.22 -11.66
C HIS A 216 -3.98 28.79 -11.05
N ALA A 217 -2.97 28.51 -11.89
CA ALA A 217 -1.67 28.04 -11.43
C ALA A 217 -1.03 28.98 -10.40
N THR A 218 -0.96 28.55 -9.17
CA THR A 218 -0.47 29.33 -8.01
C THR A 218 1.01 29.69 -8.16
N CYS A 219 1.77 28.95 -8.97
CA CYS A 219 3.20 29.14 -9.20
C CYS A 219 3.53 29.54 -10.64
N SER A 220 2.60 30.17 -11.36
CA SER A 220 2.84 30.61 -12.74
C SER A 220 4.10 31.48 -12.84
N GLY A 221 5.01 31.10 -13.74
CA GLY A 221 6.26 31.84 -13.99
C GLY A 221 7.48 31.43 -13.17
N LYS A 222 7.37 30.39 -12.32
CA LYS A 222 8.50 29.80 -11.59
C LYS A 222 8.86 28.44 -12.18
N ASN A 223 9.56 28.43 -13.30
CA ASN A 223 10.07 27.23 -13.90
C ASN A 223 11.46 26.96 -13.34
N PHE A 224 11.67 25.84 -12.64
CA PHE A 224 13.02 25.40 -12.24
C PHE A 224 13.73 24.64 -13.37
N LEU A 225 12.98 24.13 -14.35
CA LEU A 225 13.53 23.47 -15.53
C LEU A 225 13.85 24.50 -16.61
N CYS A 226 15.07 24.49 -17.05
CA CYS A 226 15.57 25.38 -18.12
C CYS A 226 15.71 24.60 -19.45
N GLY A 227 15.44 25.26 -20.58
CA GLY A 227 15.66 24.73 -21.90
C GLY A 227 14.42 24.12 -22.56
N SER A 228 14.65 23.29 -23.60
CA SER A 228 13.59 22.72 -24.46
C SER A 228 12.68 21.69 -23.75
N GLY A 229 13.13 21.12 -22.64
CA GLY A 229 12.35 20.16 -21.85
C GLY A 229 11.25 20.78 -21.00
N ALA A 230 11.26 22.10 -20.79
CA ALA A 230 10.30 22.80 -19.91
C ALA A 230 8.83 22.68 -20.34
N GLY A 231 8.57 22.20 -21.54
CA GLY A 231 7.23 22.02 -22.09
C GLY A 231 6.76 20.55 -22.16
N ASP A 232 7.61 19.59 -21.80
CA ASP A 232 7.21 18.18 -21.81
C ASP A 232 6.36 17.80 -20.57
N THR A 233 5.69 16.68 -20.65
CA THR A 233 4.76 16.22 -19.60
C THR A 233 5.49 15.94 -18.29
N PHE A 234 6.64 15.27 -18.34
CA PHE A 234 7.44 14.97 -17.15
C PHE A 234 7.86 16.25 -16.42
N ALA A 235 8.37 17.25 -17.17
CA ALA A 235 8.76 18.53 -16.63
C ALA A 235 7.60 19.28 -15.98
N LYS A 236 6.41 19.26 -16.60
CA LYS A 236 5.19 19.87 -16.05
C LYS A 236 4.74 19.18 -14.76
N CYS A 237 4.80 17.87 -14.71
CA CYS A 237 4.48 17.11 -13.51
C CYS A 237 5.42 17.48 -12.35
N LEU A 238 6.73 17.49 -12.58
CA LEU A 238 7.71 17.89 -11.57
C LEU A 238 7.49 19.33 -11.10
N GLN A 239 7.17 20.23 -12.02
CA GLN A 239 6.90 21.63 -11.67
C GLN A 239 5.64 21.78 -10.80
N ALA A 240 4.57 21.01 -11.08
CA ALA A 240 3.34 21.04 -10.30
C ALA A 240 3.59 20.54 -8.86
N ILE A 241 4.28 19.41 -8.69
CA ILE A 241 4.56 18.87 -7.35
C ILE A 241 5.53 19.72 -6.55
N ASP A 242 6.52 20.36 -7.18
CA ASP A 242 7.39 21.32 -6.50
C ASP A 242 6.60 22.57 -6.05
N CYS A 243 5.69 23.06 -6.89
CA CYS A 243 4.79 24.14 -6.52
C CYS A 243 3.89 23.77 -5.35
N LYS A 244 3.28 22.58 -5.38
CA LYS A 244 2.46 22.04 -4.28
C LYS A 244 3.25 22.01 -2.98
N MET A 245 4.45 21.45 -2.99
CA MET A 245 5.32 21.39 -1.81
C MET A 245 5.53 22.78 -1.20
N HIS A 246 5.91 23.77 -2.02
CA HIS A 246 6.13 25.13 -1.54
C HIS A 246 4.87 25.78 -0.97
N HIS A 247 3.72 25.54 -1.59
CA HIS A 247 2.43 25.99 -1.10
C HIS A 247 2.11 25.38 0.27
N ASP A 248 2.23 24.06 0.39
CA ASP A 248 1.86 23.33 1.60
C ASP A 248 2.83 23.63 2.77
N MET A 249 4.11 23.85 2.47
CA MET A 249 5.09 24.31 3.46
C MET A 249 4.86 25.74 3.92
N ALA A 250 4.19 26.58 3.12
CA ALA A 250 3.89 27.97 3.46
C ALA A 250 2.69 28.13 4.40
N VAL A 251 2.00 27.03 4.77
CA VAL A 251 0.87 27.07 5.71
C VAL A 251 1.36 27.52 7.09
N SER A 252 0.70 28.53 7.65
CA SER A 252 1.03 29.04 8.96
C SER A 252 0.74 28.02 10.06
N VAL A 253 1.65 27.89 11.01
CA VAL A 253 1.50 27.08 12.20
C VAL A 253 0.82 27.91 13.29
N GLU A 254 -0.13 27.32 14.02
CA GLU A 254 -0.85 28.02 15.10
C GLU A 254 0.10 28.54 16.18
N THR A 255 -0.24 29.71 16.72
CA THR A 255 0.51 30.31 17.84
C THR A 255 0.50 29.37 19.04
N GLY A 256 1.69 29.03 19.56
CA GLY A 256 1.83 28.12 20.68
C GLY A 256 2.09 26.65 20.28
N ALA A 257 2.17 26.35 18.98
CA ALA A 257 2.60 25.04 18.52
C ALA A 257 4.01 24.70 19.02
N SER A 258 4.24 23.42 19.34
CA SER A 258 5.57 22.96 19.75
C SER A 258 6.56 23.07 18.58
N LYS A 259 7.87 23.11 18.90
CA LYS A 259 8.93 23.07 17.87
C LYS A 259 8.82 21.83 17.01
N PHE A 260 8.40 20.71 17.59
CA PHE A 260 8.18 19.46 16.88
C PHE A 260 7.01 19.57 15.88
N ALA A 261 5.87 20.14 16.32
CA ALA A 261 4.74 20.36 15.43
C ALA A 261 5.09 21.30 14.26
N THR A 262 5.88 22.35 14.52
CA THR A 262 6.38 23.24 13.48
C THR A 262 7.29 22.50 12.49
N PHE A 263 8.21 21.69 13.00
CA PHE A 263 9.09 20.86 12.18
C PHE A 263 8.28 19.88 11.32
N ALA A 264 7.35 19.13 11.92
CA ALA A 264 6.52 18.14 11.20
C ALA A 264 5.70 18.79 10.07
N ARG A 265 5.13 19.97 10.32
CA ARG A 265 4.38 20.74 9.29
C ARG A 265 5.23 21.12 8.07
N GLN A 266 6.52 21.25 8.23
CA GLN A 266 7.45 21.52 7.12
C GLN A 266 7.93 20.21 6.47
N MET A 267 8.19 19.19 7.26
CA MET A 267 8.77 17.95 6.76
C MET A 267 7.75 17.08 6.01
N ILE A 268 6.48 17.04 6.44
CA ILE A 268 5.45 16.22 5.78
C ILE A 268 5.31 16.59 4.30
N PRO A 269 5.05 17.86 3.90
CA PRO A 269 4.95 18.22 2.48
C PRO A 269 6.26 17.98 1.71
N HIS A 270 7.41 18.14 2.37
CA HIS A 270 8.71 17.87 1.76
C HIS A 270 8.87 16.38 1.39
N HIS A 271 8.51 15.47 2.30
CA HIS A 271 8.55 14.04 2.05
C HIS A 271 7.49 13.59 1.03
N GLN A 272 6.28 14.13 1.10
CA GLN A 272 5.24 13.89 0.08
C GLN A 272 5.69 14.30 -1.32
N ASN A 273 6.46 15.40 -1.43
CA ASN A 273 7.07 15.81 -2.69
C ASN A 273 8.04 14.74 -3.22
N ALA A 274 8.91 14.20 -2.37
CA ALA A 274 9.85 13.15 -2.77
C ALA A 274 9.12 11.91 -3.31
N VAL A 275 8.08 11.45 -2.62
CA VAL A 275 7.21 10.35 -3.08
C VAL A 275 6.57 10.67 -4.42
N SER A 276 5.99 11.85 -4.58
CA SER A 276 5.36 12.27 -5.83
C SER A 276 6.35 12.36 -6.98
N MET A 277 7.56 12.88 -6.74
CA MET A 277 8.64 12.92 -7.74
C MET A 277 9.06 11.51 -8.18
N ALA A 278 9.21 10.59 -7.23
CA ALA A 278 9.55 9.20 -7.54
C ALA A 278 8.44 8.51 -8.36
N LYS A 279 7.16 8.75 -8.02
CA LYS A 279 6.02 8.26 -8.82
C LYS A 279 6.01 8.83 -10.24
N VAL A 280 6.31 10.10 -10.42
CA VAL A 280 6.44 10.72 -11.75
C VAL A 280 7.58 10.08 -12.53
N LEU A 281 8.71 9.82 -11.88
CA LEU A 281 9.83 9.12 -12.52
C LEU A 281 9.38 7.73 -13.00
N LEU A 282 8.81 6.90 -12.14
CA LEU A 282 8.32 5.56 -12.49
C LEU A 282 7.25 5.57 -13.60
N LYS A 283 6.50 6.66 -13.72
CA LYS A 283 5.46 6.81 -14.75
C LYS A 283 6.00 7.15 -16.13
N HIS A 284 7.07 7.93 -16.18
CA HIS A 284 7.53 8.59 -17.41
C HIS A 284 8.90 8.15 -17.89
N HIS A 285 9.72 7.48 -17.07
CA HIS A 285 11.02 7.02 -17.50
C HIS A 285 10.90 5.93 -18.58
N THR A 286 11.85 5.91 -19.48
CA THR A 286 11.98 4.91 -20.53
C THR A 286 13.45 4.54 -20.70
N ALA A 287 13.74 3.36 -21.25
CA ALA A 287 15.12 2.94 -21.54
C ALA A 287 15.90 3.98 -22.40
N ALA A 288 15.18 4.80 -23.19
CA ALA A 288 15.79 5.84 -23.99
C ALA A 288 16.34 7.01 -23.16
N ASP A 289 15.81 7.25 -21.97
CA ASP A 289 16.24 8.35 -21.09
C ASP A 289 17.64 8.08 -20.52
N TYR A 290 18.01 6.82 -20.39
CA TYR A 290 19.31 6.37 -19.89
C TYR A 290 20.35 6.20 -21.01
N ALA A 291 19.93 6.08 -22.26
CA ALA A 291 20.82 5.85 -23.41
C ALA A 291 21.86 6.97 -23.68
N ASN A 292 21.68 8.15 -23.04
CA ASN A 292 22.56 9.31 -23.20
C ASN A 292 23.36 9.66 -21.94
N VAL A 293 23.29 8.87 -20.88
CA VAL A 293 23.94 9.12 -19.60
C VAL A 293 25.20 8.27 -19.45
N GLY A 294 26.16 8.43 -20.38
CA GLY A 294 27.40 7.68 -20.33
C GLY A 294 27.26 6.27 -20.90
N ASP A 295 27.96 5.29 -20.41
CA ASP A 295 27.83 3.89 -20.81
C ASP A 295 26.70 3.26 -19.95
N PRO A 296 25.42 3.31 -20.41
CA PRO A 296 24.32 2.80 -19.62
C PRO A 296 24.42 1.27 -19.64
N GLU A 297 25.00 0.73 -18.61
CA GLU A 297 24.76 -0.66 -18.29
C GLU A 297 23.26 -0.79 -17.94
N GLU A 298 22.64 -1.88 -18.30
CA GLU A 298 21.23 -2.21 -18.01
C GLU A 298 20.90 -2.01 -16.52
N ASP A 299 21.92 -2.08 -15.69
CA ASP A 299 21.93 -1.84 -14.23
C ASP A 299 21.53 -0.42 -13.79
N ASP A 300 21.72 0.62 -14.62
CA ASP A 300 21.42 2.01 -14.24
C ASP A 300 19.89 2.29 -14.20
N MET A 301 19.12 1.64 -15.08
CA MET A 301 17.67 1.76 -15.10
C MET A 301 17.08 1.06 -13.87
N ASP A 302 17.53 -0.17 -13.62
CA ASP A 302 17.10 -0.96 -12.46
C ASP A 302 17.42 -0.26 -11.14
N ALA A 303 18.60 0.38 -11.06
CA ALA A 303 19.00 1.17 -9.90
C ALA A 303 18.12 2.42 -9.68
N ALA A 304 17.71 3.09 -10.76
CA ALA A 304 16.82 4.25 -10.67
C ALA A 304 15.39 3.85 -10.26
N GLU A 305 14.88 2.73 -10.79
CA GLU A 305 13.60 2.16 -10.37
C GLU A 305 13.65 1.71 -8.90
N ALA A 306 14.73 1.02 -8.50
CA ALA A 306 14.95 0.60 -7.12
C ALA A 306 14.94 1.79 -6.16
N LEU A 307 15.69 2.86 -6.50
CA LEU A 307 15.72 4.09 -5.70
C LEU A 307 14.34 4.76 -5.62
N ALA A 308 13.59 4.79 -6.72
CA ALA A 308 12.25 5.36 -6.72
C ALA A 308 11.29 4.56 -5.81
N HIS A 309 11.35 3.24 -5.86
CA HIS A 309 10.58 2.37 -4.96
C HIS A 309 11.01 2.53 -3.49
N GLU A 310 12.32 2.66 -3.22
CA GLU A 310 12.82 2.92 -1.87
C GLU A 310 12.31 4.26 -1.32
N ILE A 311 12.30 5.31 -2.15
CA ILE A 311 11.75 6.62 -1.76
C ILE A 311 10.25 6.51 -1.47
N ILE A 312 9.47 5.87 -2.34
CA ILE A 312 8.02 5.74 -2.17
C ILE A 312 7.68 4.97 -0.89
N ASN A 313 8.37 3.88 -0.63
CA ASN A 313 8.07 2.97 0.46
C ASN A 313 8.70 3.39 1.79
N GLY A 314 9.85 4.07 1.75
CA GLY A 314 10.58 4.50 2.95
C GLY A 314 10.16 5.86 3.51
N GLN A 315 9.31 6.60 2.83
CA GLN A 315 8.86 7.94 3.24
C GLN A 315 7.48 7.92 3.87
#